data_7114d88a022074a7bd75030eb3c61832
#
_entry.id   7114d88a022074a7bd75030eb3c61832
#
_cell.length_a   1.000
_cell.length_b   1.000
_cell.length_c   1.000
_cell.angle_alpha   90.00
_cell.angle_beta   90.00
_cell.angle_gamma   90.00
#
_symmetry.space_group_name_H-M   'P 1'
#
loop_
_entity.id
_entity.type
_entity.pdbx_description
1 polymer ?
#
loop_
_entity_poly.entity_id
_entity_poly.type
_entity_poly.pdbx_seq_one_letter_code
_entity_poly.pdbx_strand_id
1 'polypeptide(L)'
;MAANFKPMFWSKYCQTELRKDLILANWCDYKFEGELKLGNRLKIVGAVRPTVQKYVPGQDLNIESLGDNSQYLDITESDAFAFEVDDVDKAQSIKGYLETQFDEAKAALAESADAFVGKQAQYANADMMSASTDISAETSMLATINAAHTKLYKNNVSQKTELAADLNPEHIVGLRTELAELFTDNVEYVKRGALGKYANTYLRMSNNLYNDGTDDYEMVRTKKAIAFAGQIDKVETCRKEKGFADIIKGLHVYGAKVVRPKELYVIKAH
;
A
#
# COMPACT_ATOMS: atom_id res chain seq x y z
N MET A 1 -13.27 -5.45 38.40
CA MET A 1 -11.83 -5.57 38.13
C MET A 1 -11.52 -4.56 37.04
N ALA A 2 -10.78 -3.50 37.34
CA ALA A 2 -10.36 -2.52 36.35
C ALA A 2 -9.48 -3.25 35.33
N ALA A 3 -9.92 -3.33 34.07
CA ALA A 3 -9.10 -3.83 32.99
C ALA A 3 -7.83 -2.97 32.92
N ASN A 4 -6.70 -3.58 33.20
CA ASN A 4 -5.40 -2.90 33.16
C ASN A 4 -5.13 -2.47 31.71
N PHE A 5 -5.55 -1.26 31.37
CA PHE A 5 -5.25 -0.66 30.07
C PHE A 5 -3.75 -0.37 30.02
N LYS A 6 -3.00 -1.21 29.34
CA LYS A 6 -1.57 -1.02 29.09
C LYS A 6 -1.39 -0.43 27.69
N PRO A 7 -1.11 0.87 27.54
CA PRO A 7 -1.02 1.55 26.23
C PRO A 7 -0.08 0.85 25.24
N MET A 8 1.02 0.29 25.73
CA MET A 8 1.99 -0.43 24.90
C MET A 8 1.45 -1.73 24.29
N PHE A 9 0.47 -2.38 24.94
CA PHE A 9 -0.15 -3.60 24.43
C PHE A 9 -1.15 -3.27 23.31
N TRP A 10 -1.90 -2.20 23.49
CA TRP A 10 -2.86 -1.70 22.52
C TRP A 10 -2.19 -1.15 21.25
N SER A 11 -1.05 -0.49 21.38
CA SER A 11 -0.28 -0.01 20.23
C SER A 11 0.16 -1.14 19.31
N LYS A 12 0.69 -2.25 19.88
CA LYS A 12 1.06 -3.44 19.07
C LYS A 12 -0.14 -4.13 18.44
N TYR A 13 -1.23 -4.27 19.20
CA TYR A 13 -2.47 -4.85 18.68
C TYR A 13 -3.01 -4.04 17.52
N CYS A 14 -3.13 -2.73 17.69
CA CYS A 14 -3.58 -1.80 16.67
C CYS A 14 -2.73 -1.89 15.38
N GLN A 15 -1.40 -1.90 15.51
CA GLN A 15 -0.52 -2.01 14.35
C GLN A 15 -0.64 -3.36 13.63
N THR A 16 -0.89 -4.45 14.37
CA THR A 16 -1.04 -5.77 13.77
C THR A 16 -2.36 -5.89 13.01
N GLU A 17 -3.46 -5.41 13.59
CA GLU A 17 -4.77 -5.44 12.94
C GLU A 17 -4.84 -4.45 11.78
N LEU A 18 -4.28 -3.23 11.92
CA LEU A 18 -4.18 -2.27 10.84
C LEU A 18 -3.54 -2.86 9.58
N ARG A 19 -2.46 -3.65 9.73
CA ARG A 19 -1.80 -4.31 8.60
C ARG A 19 -2.67 -5.34 7.88
N LYS A 20 -3.64 -5.93 8.56
CA LYS A 20 -4.56 -6.88 7.94
C LYS A 20 -5.60 -6.18 7.09
N ASP A 21 -5.99 -4.98 7.48
CA ASP A 21 -7.03 -4.21 6.81
C ASP A 21 -6.49 -3.43 5.60
N LEU A 22 -5.17 -3.20 5.54
CA LEU A 22 -4.51 -2.55 4.40
C LEU A 22 -4.57 -3.42 3.15
N ILE A 23 -5.07 -2.88 2.05
CA ILE A 23 -5.09 -3.53 0.73
C ILE A 23 -3.92 -3.06 -0.11
N LEU A 24 -3.84 -1.76 -0.42
CA LEU A 24 -2.80 -1.18 -1.27
C LEU A 24 -1.45 -1.18 -0.56
N ALA A 25 -1.40 -0.68 0.66
CA ALA A 25 -0.17 -0.61 1.42
C ALA A 25 0.40 -2.01 1.74
N ASN A 26 -0.44 -3.04 1.92
CA ASN A 26 0.04 -4.40 2.18
C ASN A 26 0.96 -4.96 1.07
N TRP A 27 0.83 -4.48 -0.17
CA TRP A 27 1.69 -4.84 -1.30
C TRP A 27 2.79 -3.80 -1.55
N CYS A 28 3.37 -3.26 -0.49
CA CYS A 28 4.50 -2.34 -0.54
C CYS A 28 5.76 -2.97 0.07
N ASP A 29 6.91 -2.35 -0.13
CA ASP A 29 8.17 -2.77 0.50
C ASP A 29 8.29 -2.13 1.89
N TYR A 30 8.22 -2.94 2.93
CA TYR A 30 8.31 -2.52 4.35
C TYR A 30 9.72 -2.60 4.94
N LYS A 31 10.74 -2.86 4.13
CA LYS A 31 12.11 -3.09 4.64
C LYS A 31 12.67 -1.90 5.43
N PHE A 32 12.12 -0.74 5.21
CA PHE A 32 12.61 0.52 5.75
C PHE A 32 11.97 0.92 7.08
N GLU A 33 10.95 0.20 7.57
CA GLU A 33 10.25 0.55 8.83
C GLU A 33 11.14 0.59 10.07
N GLY A 34 12.16 -0.26 10.15
CA GLY A 34 13.05 -0.36 11.32
C GLY A 34 13.91 0.88 11.57
N GLU A 35 14.09 1.74 10.57
CA GLU A 35 14.94 2.92 10.62
C GLU A 35 14.18 4.20 11.05
N LEU A 36 12.86 4.11 11.22
CA LEU A 36 11.96 5.21 11.57
C LEU A 36 12.22 5.88 12.93
N LYS A 37 12.98 5.26 13.81
CA LYS A 37 13.13 5.70 15.19
C LYS A 37 13.87 7.02 15.40
N LEU A 38 14.53 7.57 14.37
CA LEU A 38 15.47 8.69 14.51
C LEU A 38 15.25 9.88 13.57
N GLY A 39 14.20 9.89 12.73
CA GLY A 39 13.98 11.05 11.84
C GLY A 39 12.78 10.91 10.93
N ASN A 40 12.33 12.03 10.37
CA ASN A 40 11.22 12.09 9.41
C ASN A 40 11.64 11.71 7.97
N ARG A 41 12.89 11.30 7.77
CA ARG A 41 13.45 11.01 6.45
C ARG A 41 14.29 9.75 6.48
N LEU A 42 13.96 8.80 5.62
CA LEU A 42 14.69 7.55 5.44
C LEU A 42 15.51 7.60 4.15
N LYS A 43 16.80 7.25 4.22
CA LYS A 43 17.65 7.14 3.03
C LYS A 43 17.54 5.73 2.46
N ILE A 44 17.02 5.64 1.24
CA ILE A 44 16.96 4.39 0.46
C ILE A 44 18.18 4.36 -0.46
N VAL A 45 19.12 3.49 -0.18
CA VAL A 45 20.31 3.32 -1.03
C VAL A 45 19.95 2.50 -2.26
N GLY A 46 20.02 3.09 -3.44
CA GLY A 46 19.83 2.42 -4.72
C GLY A 46 21.10 1.72 -5.17
N ALA A 47 20.98 0.50 -5.68
CA ALA A 47 22.09 -0.17 -6.35
C ALA A 47 22.19 0.31 -7.81
N VAL A 48 23.37 0.80 -8.19
CA VAL A 48 23.68 1.10 -9.58
C VAL A 48 24.17 -0.19 -10.25
N ARG A 49 23.60 -0.51 -11.42
CA ARG A 49 24.03 -1.69 -12.17
C ARG A 49 25.30 -1.34 -12.94
N PRO A 50 26.44 -2.02 -12.65
CA PRO A 50 27.68 -1.77 -13.41
C PRO A 50 27.55 -2.26 -14.85
N THR A 51 28.31 -1.63 -15.75
CA THR A 51 28.40 -2.03 -17.16
C THR A 51 29.28 -3.28 -17.27
N VAL A 52 28.74 -4.33 -17.90
CA VAL A 52 29.51 -5.55 -18.15
C VAL A 52 30.41 -5.35 -19.36
N GLN A 53 31.71 -5.52 -19.18
CA GLN A 53 32.71 -5.42 -20.23
C GLN A 53 33.17 -6.80 -20.68
N LYS A 54 33.54 -6.91 -21.97
CA LYS A 54 34.14 -8.11 -22.51
C LYS A 54 35.59 -8.17 -22.07
N TYR A 55 35.99 -9.21 -21.35
CA TYR A 55 37.39 -9.41 -20.95
C TYR A 55 38.24 -9.83 -22.17
N VAL A 56 39.32 -9.11 -22.41
CA VAL A 56 40.34 -9.48 -23.38
C VAL A 56 41.67 -9.56 -22.62
N PRO A 57 42.38 -10.73 -22.68
CA PRO A 57 43.66 -10.87 -22.01
C PRO A 57 44.69 -9.81 -22.47
N GLY A 58 45.30 -9.11 -21.49
CA GLY A 58 46.27 -8.09 -21.74
C GLY A 58 45.73 -6.67 -21.93
N GLN A 59 44.40 -6.46 -21.81
CA GLN A 59 43.78 -5.14 -21.77
C GLN A 59 43.30 -4.80 -20.35
N ASP A 60 43.51 -3.55 -19.95
CA ASP A 60 43.02 -3.07 -18.65
C ASP A 60 41.51 -2.95 -18.67
N LEU A 61 40.87 -3.31 -17.56
CA LEU A 61 39.44 -3.13 -17.36
C LEU A 61 39.15 -1.67 -17.04
N ASN A 62 38.10 -1.12 -17.67
CA ASN A 62 37.60 0.20 -17.28
C ASN A 62 36.90 0.13 -15.94
N ILE A 63 37.43 0.79 -14.92
CA ILE A 63 36.89 0.82 -13.56
C ILE A 63 35.86 1.96 -13.49
N GLU A 64 34.60 1.59 -13.35
CA GLU A 64 33.51 2.56 -13.17
C GLU A 64 33.40 2.96 -11.69
N SER A 65 33.28 4.24 -11.42
CA SER A 65 32.90 4.73 -10.10
C SER A 65 31.40 4.56 -9.93
N LEU A 66 30.97 3.77 -8.96
CA LEU A 66 29.54 3.61 -8.61
C LEU A 66 29.04 4.91 -7.98
N GLY A 67 28.22 5.66 -8.71
CA GLY A 67 27.55 6.85 -8.19
C GLY A 67 26.56 6.51 -7.06
N ASP A 68 26.35 7.45 -6.14
CA ASP A 68 25.29 7.34 -5.12
C ASP A 68 23.92 7.61 -5.77
N ASN A 69 23.13 6.57 -5.97
CA ASN A 69 21.75 6.66 -6.44
C ASN A 69 20.76 6.51 -5.26
N SER A 70 21.04 7.21 -4.19
CA SER A 70 20.18 7.19 -3.03
C SER A 70 18.94 8.06 -3.23
N GLN A 71 17.81 7.55 -2.75
CA GLN A 71 16.55 8.27 -2.69
C GLN A 71 16.16 8.48 -1.23
N TYR A 72 15.34 9.48 -0.99
CA TYR A 72 14.81 9.73 0.34
C TYR A 72 13.31 9.45 0.36
N LEU A 73 12.87 8.70 1.35
CA LEU A 73 11.48 8.54 1.72
C LEU A 73 11.19 9.49 2.87
N ASP A 74 10.36 10.47 2.61
CA ASP A 74 9.91 11.42 3.62
C ASP A 74 8.62 10.89 4.25
N ILE A 75 8.54 10.98 5.57
CA ILE A 75 7.35 10.65 6.34
C ILE A 75 6.62 11.95 6.56
N THR A 76 5.56 12.15 5.79
CA THR A 76 4.85 13.43 5.70
C THR A 76 3.47 13.39 6.32
N GLU A 77 2.89 12.19 6.41
CA GLU A 77 1.50 12.05 6.86
C GLU A 77 1.43 11.63 8.32
N SER A 78 0.49 12.24 9.02
CA SER A 78 0.21 11.92 10.42
C SER A 78 -1.29 12.01 10.66
N ASP A 79 -1.95 10.87 10.74
CA ASP A 79 -3.37 10.76 11.00
C ASP A 79 -3.61 10.38 12.46
N ALA A 80 -4.59 11.02 13.07
CA ALA A 80 -4.94 10.75 14.44
C ALA A 80 -6.43 10.44 14.56
N PHE A 81 -6.76 9.51 15.43
CA PHE A 81 -8.12 9.32 15.89
C PHE A 81 -8.24 9.72 17.36
N ALA A 82 -9.40 10.21 17.72
CA ALA A 82 -9.77 10.42 19.10
C ALA A 82 -11.27 10.19 19.28
N PHE A 83 -11.63 9.40 20.27
CA PHE A 83 -13.02 9.22 20.65
C PHE A 83 -13.16 9.22 22.17
N GLU A 84 -14.34 9.62 22.63
CA GLU A 84 -14.69 9.77 24.03
C GLU A 84 -15.62 8.63 24.44
N VAL A 85 -15.41 8.09 25.63
CA VAL A 85 -16.27 7.06 26.22
C VAL A 85 -16.71 7.53 27.59
N ASP A 86 -18.00 7.80 27.73
CA ASP A 86 -18.59 8.21 28.99
C ASP A 86 -18.62 7.05 30.01
N ASP A 87 -18.45 7.37 31.28
CA ASP A 87 -18.47 6.37 32.37
C ASP A 87 -19.85 5.71 32.52
N VAL A 88 -20.93 6.45 32.24
CA VAL A 88 -22.29 5.93 32.29
C VAL A 88 -22.51 4.94 31.15
N ASP A 89 -22.05 5.29 29.95
CA ASP A 89 -22.11 4.40 28.79
C ASP A 89 -21.26 3.14 28.96
N LYS A 90 -20.10 3.24 29.63
CA LYS A 90 -19.28 2.07 30.00
C LYS A 90 -20.02 1.11 30.92
N ALA A 91 -20.77 1.64 31.87
CA ALA A 91 -21.52 0.83 32.85
C ALA A 91 -22.73 0.17 32.21
N GLN A 92 -23.31 0.78 31.17
CA GLN A 92 -24.54 0.33 30.50
C GLN A 92 -24.27 -0.38 29.16
N SER A 93 -23.07 -0.25 28.60
CA SER A 93 -22.76 -0.78 27.28
C SER A 93 -22.58 -2.31 27.28
N ILE A 94 -22.96 -2.90 26.18
CA ILE A 94 -22.74 -4.32 25.87
C ILE A 94 -21.23 -4.59 25.84
N LYS A 95 -20.80 -5.72 26.40
CA LYS A 95 -19.40 -6.17 26.29
C LYS A 95 -18.96 -6.16 24.82
N GLY A 96 -17.85 -5.47 24.53
CA GLY A 96 -17.28 -5.38 23.19
C GLY A 96 -17.50 -4.05 22.48
N TYR A 97 -18.33 -3.13 22.99
CA TYR A 97 -18.57 -1.84 22.34
C TYR A 97 -17.26 -1.04 22.11
N LEU A 98 -16.38 -0.99 23.11
CA LEU A 98 -15.08 -0.34 22.99
C LEU A 98 -14.17 -0.98 21.94
N GLU A 99 -14.21 -2.31 21.85
CA GLU A 99 -13.45 -3.06 20.86
C GLU A 99 -13.94 -2.74 19.45
N THR A 100 -15.26 -2.70 19.25
CA THR A 100 -15.86 -2.32 17.96
C THR A 100 -15.49 -0.90 17.55
N GLN A 101 -15.56 0.08 18.47
CA GLN A 101 -15.17 1.47 18.18
C GLN A 101 -13.68 1.58 17.83
N PHE A 102 -12.86 0.77 18.48
CA PHE A 102 -11.42 0.73 18.18
C PHE A 102 -11.13 0.07 16.84
N ASP A 103 -11.90 -0.94 16.46
CA ASP A 103 -11.80 -1.60 15.15
C ASP A 103 -12.22 -0.65 14.02
N GLU A 104 -13.28 0.12 14.19
CA GLU A 104 -13.69 1.17 13.25
C GLU A 104 -12.62 2.27 13.11
N ALA A 105 -12.02 2.71 14.22
CA ALA A 105 -10.93 3.69 14.17
C ALA A 105 -9.70 3.15 13.41
N LYS A 106 -9.38 1.86 13.56
CA LYS A 106 -8.31 1.21 12.78
C LYS A 106 -8.65 1.13 11.30
N ALA A 107 -9.88 0.77 10.97
CA ALA A 107 -10.34 0.71 9.58
C ALA A 107 -10.23 2.07 8.91
N ALA A 108 -10.62 3.15 9.58
CA ALA A 108 -10.48 4.51 9.07
C ALA A 108 -9.01 4.92 8.84
N LEU A 109 -8.09 4.53 9.76
CA LEU A 109 -6.65 4.78 9.55
C LEU A 109 -6.09 3.95 8.39
N ALA A 110 -6.56 2.72 8.21
CA ALA A 110 -6.16 1.88 7.08
C ALA A 110 -6.62 2.48 5.75
N GLU A 111 -7.85 2.96 5.69
CA GLU A 111 -8.40 3.62 4.51
C GLU A 111 -7.60 4.87 4.12
N SER A 112 -7.26 5.71 5.09
CA SER A 112 -6.42 6.90 4.86
C SER A 112 -5.03 6.53 4.33
N ALA A 113 -4.38 5.54 4.94
CA ALA A 113 -3.07 5.08 4.51
C ALA A 113 -3.10 4.45 3.10
N ASP A 114 -4.13 3.67 2.79
CA ASP A 114 -4.32 3.10 1.46
C ASP A 114 -4.59 4.17 0.40
N ALA A 115 -5.42 5.16 0.70
CA ALA A 115 -5.68 6.30 -0.19
C ALA A 115 -4.39 7.11 -0.47
N PHE A 116 -3.52 7.26 0.53
CA PHE A 116 -2.21 7.90 0.33
C PHE A 116 -1.30 7.08 -0.59
N VAL A 117 -1.29 5.74 -0.44
CA VAL A 117 -0.55 4.86 -1.36
C VAL A 117 -1.15 4.93 -2.76
N GLY A 118 -2.48 4.96 -2.89
CA GLY A 118 -3.18 5.17 -4.17
C GLY A 118 -2.72 6.45 -4.89
N LYS A 119 -2.58 7.55 -4.15
CA LYS A 119 -2.07 8.83 -4.69
C LYS A 119 -0.65 8.74 -5.25
N GLN A 120 0.16 7.75 -4.86
CA GLN A 120 1.50 7.57 -5.44
C GLN A 120 1.45 7.19 -6.92
N ALA A 121 0.32 6.71 -7.44
CA ALA A 121 0.14 6.40 -8.85
C ALA A 121 0.38 7.62 -9.76
N GLN A 122 0.03 8.83 -9.32
CA GLN A 122 0.25 10.07 -10.07
C GLN A 122 1.74 10.38 -10.32
N TYR A 123 2.64 9.84 -9.49
CA TYR A 123 4.08 10.05 -9.60
C TYR A 123 4.80 8.96 -10.42
N ALA A 124 4.06 8.09 -11.08
CA ALA A 124 4.65 7.15 -12.03
C ALA A 124 5.25 7.90 -13.23
N ASN A 125 6.25 7.30 -13.87
CA ASN A 125 6.83 7.88 -15.07
C ASN A 125 5.79 7.92 -16.21
N ALA A 126 5.79 8.97 -17.01
CA ALA A 126 4.88 9.11 -18.15
C ALA A 126 4.94 7.91 -19.12
N ASP A 127 6.11 7.32 -19.35
CA ASP A 127 6.29 6.12 -20.17
C ASP A 127 5.65 4.85 -19.58
N MET A 128 5.33 4.89 -18.29
CA MET A 128 4.73 3.82 -17.51
C MET A 128 3.28 4.11 -17.15
N MET A 129 2.65 5.06 -17.83
CA MET A 129 1.22 5.34 -17.76
C MET A 129 0.56 5.01 -19.09
N SER A 130 -0.68 4.48 -19.06
CA SER A 130 -1.50 4.39 -20.25
C SER A 130 -2.02 5.78 -20.64
N ALA A 131 -2.48 5.92 -21.90
CA ALA A 131 -3.43 6.97 -22.22
C ALA A 131 -4.75 6.72 -21.45
N SER A 132 -5.55 7.77 -21.25
CA SER A 132 -6.92 7.62 -20.74
C SER A 132 -7.70 6.66 -21.64
N THR A 133 -8.29 5.64 -21.05
CA THR A 133 -8.93 4.53 -21.76
C THR A 133 -10.31 4.30 -21.17
N ASP A 134 -11.32 4.36 -22.01
CA ASP A 134 -12.68 3.94 -21.66
C ASP A 134 -12.71 2.40 -21.58
N ILE A 135 -12.97 1.89 -20.39
CA ILE A 135 -13.13 0.45 -20.14
C ILE A 135 -14.60 0.10 -20.34
N SER A 136 -14.98 0.00 -21.58
CA SER A 136 -16.33 -0.33 -22.02
C SER A 136 -16.37 -1.69 -22.73
N ALA A 137 -17.50 -1.97 -23.39
CA ALA A 137 -17.68 -3.17 -24.21
C ALA A 137 -16.65 -3.32 -25.36
N GLU A 138 -16.00 -2.21 -25.77
CA GLU A 138 -15.01 -2.23 -26.86
C GLU A 138 -13.59 -2.43 -26.37
N THR A 139 -13.26 -2.03 -25.15
CA THR A 139 -11.91 -2.16 -24.57
C THR A 139 -11.96 -3.02 -23.33
N SER A 140 -11.40 -4.22 -23.43
CA SER A 140 -11.34 -5.17 -22.35
C SER A 140 -10.28 -4.77 -21.31
N MET A 141 -10.64 -4.81 -20.04
CA MET A 141 -9.69 -4.63 -18.93
C MET A 141 -8.52 -5.64 -19.00
N LEU A 142 -8.77 -6.83 -19.50
CA LEU A 142 -7.74 -7.83 -19.72
C LEU A 142 -6.68 -7.37 -20.72
N ALA A 143 -7.09 -6.70 -21.80
CA ALA A 143 -6.16 -6.18 -22.80
C ALA A 143 -5.24 -5.10 -22.20
N THR A 144 -5.76 -4.24 -21.34
CA THR A 144 -4.97 -3.19 -20.64
C THR A 144 -3.98 -3.80 -19.64
N ILE A 145 -4.37 -4.85 -18.90
CA ILE A 145 -3.47 -5.61 -18.02
C ILE A 145 -2.36 -6.28 -18.83
N ASN A 146 -2.66 -6.86 -19.98
CA ASN A 146 -1.66 -7.49 -20.86
C ASN A 146 -0.70 -6.45 -21.46
N ALA A 147 -1.17 -5.24 -21.76
CA ALA A 147 -0.33 -4.12 -22.16
C ALA A 147 0.62 -3.70 -21.03
N ALA A 148 0.12 -3.65 -19.79
CA ALA A 148 0.93 -3.39 -18.60
C ALA A 148 2.03 -4.45 -18.42
N HIS A 149 1.70 -5.75 -18.53
CA HIS A 149 2.67 -6.84 -18.48
C HIS A 149 3.74 -6.69 -19.56
N THR A 150 3.34 -6.35 -20.78
CA THR A 150 4.26 -6.15 -21.89
C THR A 150 5.28 -5.05 -21.59
N LYS A 151 4.83 -3.95 -21.01
CA LYS A 151 5.70 -2.83 -20.62
C LYS A 151 6.64 -3.21 -19.47
N LEU A 152 6.12 -3.87 -18.43
CA LEU A 152 6.92 -4.31 -17.28
C LEU A 152 8.01 -5.32 -17.71
N TYR A 153 7.68 -6.29 -18.56
CA TYR A 153 8.65 -7.26 -19.06
C TYR A 153 9.69 -6.64 -19.98
N LYS A 154 9.32 -5.65 -20.81
CA LYS A 154 10.29 -4.86 -21.59
C LYS A 154 11.27 -4.08 -20.69
N ASN A 155 10.86 -3.73 -19.48
CA ASN A 155 11.73 -3.12 -18.47
C ASN A 155 12.53 -4.15 -17.65
N ASN A 156 12.61 -5.41 -18.11
CA ASN A 156 13.34 -6.50 -17.48
C ASN A 156 12.79 -6.93 -16.10
N VAL A 157 11.51 -6.71 -15.83
CA VAL A 157 10.86 -7.33 -14.68
C VAL A 157 10.76 -8.83 -14.96
N SER A 158 11.26 -9.66 -14.04
CA SER A 158 11.25 -11.11 -14.22
C SER A 158 9.83 -11.66 -14.19
N GLN A 159 9.51 -12.59 -15.10
CA GLN A 159 8.23 -13.33 -15.09
C GLN A 159 8.00 -14.14 -13.80
N LYS A 160 9.07 -14.43 -13.05
CA LYS A 160 8.98 -15.11 -11.75
C LYS A 160 8.57 -14.18 -10.62
N THR A 161 8.64 -12.86 -10.84
CA THR A 161 8.25 -11.87 -9.84
C THR A 161 6.73 -11.78 -9.79
N GLU A 162 6.17 -11.92 -8.62
CA GLU A 162 4.73 -11.73 -8.39
C GLU A 162 4.37 -10.26 -8.58
N LEU A 163 3.31 -10.02 -9.31
CA LEU A 163 2.73 -8.71 -9.55
C LEU A 163 1.40 -8.58 -8.80
N ALA A 164 0.98 -7.37 -8.55
CA ALA A 164 -0.36 -7.05 -8.12
C ALA A 164 -0.99 -6.04 -9.08
N ALA A 165 -2.22 -6.29 -9.46
CA ALA A 165 -3.09 -5.35 -10.16
C ALA A 165 -4.12 -4.84 -9.18
N ASP A 166 -4.01 -3.58 -8.84
CA ASP A 166 -4.92 -2.85 -7.95
C ASP A 166 -5.96 -2.15 -8.84
N LEU A 167 -7.19 -2.64 -8.83
CA LEU A 167 -8.25 -2.28 -9.76
C LEU A 167 -9.45 -1.68 -9.02
N ASN A 168 -10.19 -0.82 -9.72
CA ASN A 168 -11.48 -0.31 -9.28
C ASN A 168 -12.51 -1.46 -9.23
N PRO A 169 -13.46 -1.47 -8.29
CA PRO A 169 -14.53 -2.45 -8.21
C PRO A 169 -15.34 -2.63 -9.51
N GLU A 170 -15.63 -1.54 -10.22
CA GLU A 170 -16.40 -1.59 -11.47
C GLU A 170 -15.66 -2.39 -12.54
N HIS A 171 -14.36 -2.13 -12.71
CA HIS A 171 -13.54 -2.80 -13.70
C HIS A 171 -13.28 -4.28 -13.35
N ILE A 172 -13.18 -4.60 -12.05
CA ILE A 172 -13.00 -5.98 -11.61
C ILE A 172 -14.26 -6.82 -11.81
N VAL A 173 -15.45 -6.21 -11.69
CA VAL A 173 -16.72 -6.89 -12.01
C VAL A 173 -16.81 -7.18 -13.51
N GLY A 174 -16.42 -6.23 -14.36
CA GLY A 174 -16.28 -6.45 -15.81
C GLY A 174 -15.33 -7.60 -16.13
N LEU A 175 -14.15 -7.61 -15.51
CA LEU A 175 -13.15 -8.67 -15.66
C LEU A 175 -13.66 -10.05 -15.23
N ARG A 176 -14.49 -10.14 -14.18
CA ARG A 176 -15.15 -11.40 -13.76
C ARG A 176 -16.06 -11.97 -14.84
N THR A 177 -16.75 -11.09 -15.57
CA THR A 177 -17.63 -11.52 -16.66
C THR A 177 -16.83 -12.11 -17.82
N GLU A 178 -15.66 -11.53 -18.11
CA GLU A 178 -14.77 -12.00 -19.16
C GLU A 178 -14.06 -13.30 -18.80
N LEU A 179 -13.68 -13.48 -17.54
CA LEU A 179 -12.77 -14.52 -17.09
C LEU A 179 -13.26 -15.18 -15.79
N ALA A 180 -14.48 -15.67 -15.77
CA ALA A 180 -15.07 -16.31 -14.59
C ALA A 180 -14.18 -17.43 -13.97
N GLU A 181 -13.39 -18.13 -14.79
CA GLU A 181 -12.49 -19.21 -14.36
C GLU A 181 -11.25 -18.72 -13.59
N LEU A 182 -10.89 -17.43 -13.67
CA LEU A 182 -9.71 -16.88 -13.00
C LEU A 182 -9.95 -16.53 -11.54
N PHE A 183 -11.20 -16.37 -11.15
CA PHE A 183 -11.55 -16.05 -9.77
C PHE A 183 -11.69 -17.34 -8.98
N THR A 184 -10.98 -17.42 -7.88
CA THR A 184 -10.89 -18.62 -7.05
C THR A 184 -11.12 -18.27 -5.58
N ASP A 185 -11.79 -19.18 -4.88
CA ASP A 185 -11.97 -19.12 -3.43
C ASP A 185 -10.74 -19.64 -2.67
N ASN A 186 -9.59 -19.72 -3.32
CA ASN A 186 -8.39 -20.21 -2.67
C ASN A 186 -8.00 -19.31 -1.49
N VAL A 187 -8.03 -19.90 -0.29
CA VAL A 187 -7.80 -19.20 0.99
C VAL A 187 -6.48 -18.45 1.04
N GLU A 188 -5.44 -18.92 0.34
CA GLU A 188 -4.14 -18.27 0.31
C GLU A 188 -4.18 -16.95 -0.47
N TYR A 189 -4.94 -16.88 -1.54
CA TYR A 189 -5.12 -15.66 -2.33
C TYR A 189 -6.01 -14.66 -1.59
N VAL A 190 -7.07 -15.13 -0.96
CA VAL A 190 -7.96 -14.29 -0.16
C VAL A 190 -7.21 -13.63 1.01
N LYS A 191 -6.32 -14.35 1.70
CA LYS A 191 -5.47 -13.80 2.76
C LYS A 191 -4.53 -12.69 2.27
N ARG A 192 -4.21 -12.64 0.98
CA ARG A 192 -3.38 -11.60 0.37
C ARG A 192 -4.22 -10.45 -0.21
N GLY A 193 -5.53 -10.43 0.04
CA GLY A 193 -6.46 -9.45 -0.52
C GLY A 193 -6.68 -9.61 -2.03
N ALA A 194 -6.32 -10.77 -2.60
CA ALA A 194 -6.51 -11.04 -4.00
C ALA A 194 -7.82 -11.79 -4.24
N LEU A 195 -8.57 -11.35 -5.24
CA LEU A 195 -9.80 -12.01 -5.71
C LEU A 195 -9.49 -13.13 -6.70
N GLY A 196 -8.33 -13.10 -7.33
CA GLY A 196 -7.89 -14.09 -8.30
C GLY A 196 -6.44 -13.88 -8.70
N LYS A 197 -5.92 -14.74 -9.57
CA LYS A 197 -4.56 -14.65 -10.10
C LYS A 197 -4.56 -14.89 -11.61
N TYR A 198 -3.99 -13.94 -12.35
CA TYR A 198 -3.80 -14.01 -13.79
C TYR A 198 -2.34 -13.77 -14.16
N ALA A 199 -1.74 -14.65 -14.95
CA ALA A 199 -0.35 -14.52 -15.45
C ALA A 199 0.66 -14.07 -14.36
N ASN A 200 0.62 -14.70 -13.19
CA ASN A 200 1.42 -14.38 -12.00
C ASN A 200 1.12 -13.03 -11.35
N THR A 201 -0.02 -12.42 -11.67
CA THR A 201 -0.52 -11.15 -11.11
C THR A 201 -1.72 -11.41 -10.20
N TYR A 202 -1.66 -10.93 -8.97
CA TYR A 202 -2.79 -10.96 -8.04
C TYR A 202 -3.75 -9.84 -8.41
N LEU A 203 -5.01 -10.20 -8.66
CA LEU A 203 -6.09 -9.24 -8.92
C LEU A 203 -6.68 -8.81 -7.58
N ARG A 204 -6.58 -7.53 -7.26
CA ARG A 204 -7.03 -6.96 -6.00
C ARG A 204 -7.97 -5.81 -6.28
N MET A 205 -8.95 -5.62 -5.41
CA MET A 205 -9.96 -4.59 -5.51
C MET A 205 -9.75 -3.55 -4.41
N SER A 206 -9.78 -2.29 -4.77
CA SER A 206 -9.74 -1.20 -3.80
C SER A 206 -10.53 0.01 -4.29
N ASN A 207 -11.28 0.63 -3.38
CA ASN A 207 -11.97 1.91 -3.63
C ASN A 207 -11.03 3.11 -3.40
N ASN A 208 -9.84 2.88 -2.81
CA ASN A 208 -8.92 3.93 -2.38
C ASN A 208 -7.87 4.25 -3.46
N LEU A 209 -8.20 4.00 -4.73
CA LEU A 209 -7.39 4.40 -5.86
C LEU A 209 -7.47 5.92 -6.06
N TYR A 210 -6.41 6.49 -6.62
CA TYR A 210 -6.42 7.90 -6.97
C TYR A 210 -7.28 8.13 -8.22
N ASN A 211 -8.18 9.13 -8.14
CA ASN A 211 -8.99 9.59 -9.26
C ASN A 211 -8.71 11.08 -9.47
N ASP A 212 -8.51 11.50 -10.72
CA ASP A 212 -8.26 12.90 -11.08
C ASP A 212 -9.53 13.69 -11.43
N GLY A 213 -10.70 13.06 -11.27
CA GLY A 213 -12.01 13.58 -11.62
C GLY A 213 -12.52 13.09 -12.98
N THR A 214 -11.70 12.39 -13.75
CA THR A 214 -12.04 11.76 -15.02
C THR A 214 -11.62 10.31 -15.04
N ASP A 215 -10.34 10.03 -14.72
CA ASP A 215 -9.74 8.71 -14.79
C ASP A 215 -9.42 8.18 -13.39
N ASP A 216 -9.66 6.89 -13.18
CA ASP A 216 -9.10 6.10 -12.09
C ASP A 216 -7.68 5.66 -12.42
N TYR A 217 -6.77 5.83 -11.48
CA TYR A 217 -5.38 5.44 -11.64
C TYR A 217 -5.15 4.05 -11.04
N GLU A 218 -5.37 3.05 -11.85
CA GLU A 218 -5.16 1.66 -11.49
C GLU A 218 -3.70 1.26 -11.62
N MET A 219 -3.22 0.43 -10.71
CA MET A 219 -1.79 0.12 -10.64
C MET A 219 -1.50 -1.36 -10.90
N VAL A 220 -0.58 -1.62 -11.83
CA VAL A 220 0.04 -2.95 -11.99
C VAL A 220 1.50 -2.85 -11.58
N ARG A 221 1.88 -3.51 -10.49
CA ARG A 221 3.17 -3.27 -9.84
C ARG A 221 3.77 -4.49 -9.17
N THR A 222 5.10 -4.44 -9.00
CA THR A 222 5.80 -5.34 -8.10
C THR A 222 5.68 -4.84 -6.66
N LYS A 223 5.91 -5.73 -5.69
CA LYS A 223 5.96 -5.35 -4.27
C LYS A 223 7.04 -4.31 -3.96
N LYS A 224 8.12 -4.27 -4.76
CA LYS A 224 9.28 -3.38 -4.56
C LYS A 224 9.12 -2.03 -5.23
N ALA A 225 8.05 -1.81 -6.01
CA ALA A 225 7.83 -0.58 -6.74
C ALA A 225 7.61 0.62 -5.82
N ILE A 226 6.83 0.42 -4.77
CA ILE A 226 6.49 1.44 -3.78
C ILE A 226 7.03 1.00 -2.42
N ALA A 227 7.82 1.85 -1.78
CA ALA A 227 8.19 1.71 -0.38
C ALA A 227 7.14 2.38 0.50
N PHE A 228 6.76 1.70 1.54
CA PHE A 228 5.86 2.22 2.58
C PHE A 228 6.55 2.06 3.93
N ALA A 229 6.46 3.10 4.74
CA ALA A 229 6.91 3.05 6.11
C ALA A 229 5.84 3.70 6.99
N GLY A 230 5.30 2.94 7.92
CA GLY A 230 4.25 3.40 8.82
C GLY A 230 4.46 2.88 10.23
N GLN A 231 4.14 3.72 11.20
CA GLN A 231 4.21 3.39 12.61
C GLN A 231 3.02 3.99 13.35
N ILE A 232 2.37 3.19 14.19
CA ILE A 232 1.49 3.73 15.23
C ILE A 232 2.39 4.20 16.36
N ASP A 233 2.58 5.49 16.45
CA ASP A 233 3.54 6.08 17.37
C ASP A 233 3.03 6.00 18.80
N LYS A 234 1.76 6.36 19.02
CA LYS A 234 1.18 6.39 20.36
C LYS A 234 -0.31 6.05 20.35
N VAL A 235 -0.72 5.26 21.33
CA VAL A 235 -2.10 5.15 21.76
C VAL A 235 -2.15 5.57 23.23
N GLU A 236 -2.87 6.62 23.52
CA GLU A 236 -2.99 7.19 24.87
C GLU A 236 -4.44 7.23 25.31
N THR A 237 -4.65 7.00 26.59
CA THR A 237 -5.92 7.30 27.27
C THR A 237 -5.71 8.44 28.25
N CYS A 238 -6.59 9.41 28.21
CA CYS A 238 -6.59 10.49 29.20
C CYS A 238 -8.01 10.72 29.71
N ARG A 239 -8.10 11.12 30.96
CA ARG A 239 -9.37 11.52 31.58
C ARG A 239 -9.77 12.91 31.08
N LYS A 240 -11.04 13.10 30.75
CA LYS A 240 -11.57 14.43 30.40
C LYS A 240 -11.56 15.35 31.62
N GLU A 241 -11.03 16.57 31.45
CA GLU A 241 -10.93 17.51 32.55
C GLU A 241 -12.29 18.05 33.02
N LYS A 242 -13.25 18.20 32.10
CA LYS A 242 -14.58 18.77 32.36
C LYS A 242 -15.68 17.72 32.05
N GLY A 243 -15.62 16.54 32.69
CA GLY A 243 -16.61 15.52 32.49
C GLY A 243 -16.18 14.14 33.03
N PHE A 244 -17.09 13.20 33.07
CA PHE A 244 -16.85 11.83 33.54
C PHE A 244 -16.70 10.89 32.34
N ALA A 245 -15.64 11.09 31.56
CA ALA A 245 -15.36 10.30 30.38
C ALA A 245 -13.86 10.06 30.21
N ASP A 246 -13.51 8.96 29.56
CA ASP A 246 -12.15 8.70 29.12
C ASP A 246 -12.03 8.98 27.62
N ILE A 247 -10.96 9.65 27.22
CA ILE A 247 -10.62 9.94 25.84
C ILE A 247 -9.53 8.96 25.42
N ILE A 248 -9.78 8.23 24.35
CA ILE A 248 -8.82 7.34 23.71
C ILE A 248 -8.36 8.03 22.42
N LYS A 249 -7.06 8.21 22.27
CA LYS A 249 -6.45 8.82 21.09
C LYS A 249 -5.28 7.99 20.59
N GLY A 250 -5.15 7.89 19.28
CA GLY A 250 -4.03 7.24 18.63
C GLY A 250 -3.49 8.08 17.49
N LEU A 251 -2.20 7.97 17.25
CA LEU A 251 -1.48 8.66 16.19
C LEU A 251 -0.81 7.62 15.29
N HIS A 252 -1.09 7.70 14.00
CA HIS A 252 -0.45 6.91 12.96
C HIS A 252 0.37 7.84 12.06
N VAL A 253 1.68 7.61 12.01
CA VAL A 253 2.61 8.40 11.19
C VAL A 253 3.13 7.51 10.08
N TYR A 254 3.05 7.96 8.83
CA TYR A 254 3.44 7.14 7.69
C TYR A 254 3.94 7.98 6.50
N GLY A 255 4.58 7.28 5.57
CA GLY A 255 5.01 7.81 4.30
C GLY A 255 5.11 6.72 3.24
N ALA A 256 4.88 7.09 1.99
CA ALA A 256 5.04 6.20 0.85
C ALA A 256 5.73 6.94 -0.29
N LYS A 257 6.50 6.18 -1.09
CA LYS A 257 7.18 6.72 -2.27
C LYS A 257 7.40 5.66 -3.33
N VAL A 258 7.25 6.05 -4.58
CA VAL A 258 7.66 5.23 -5.71
C VAL A 258 9.19 5.20 -5.78
N VAL A 259 9.78 4.04 -5.44
CA VAL A 259 11.23 3.83 -5.43
C VAL A 259 11.72 3.28 -6.76
N ARG A 260 10.91 2.41 -7.38
CA ARG A 260 11.24 1.78 -8.65
C ARG A 260 10.19 2.07 -9.70
N PRO A 261 10.26 3.25 -10.33
CA PRO A 261 9.23 3.67 -11.29
C PRO A 261 9.11 2.76 -12.53
N LYS A 262 10.15 1.99 -12.87
CA LYS A 262 10.13 1.00 -13.97
C LYS A 262 9.38 -0.29 -13.63
N GLU A 263 9.08 -0.52 -12.35
CA GLU A 263 8.37 -1.70 -11.85
C GLU A 263 6.90 -1.37 -11.48
N LEU A 264 6.45 -0.15 -11.78
CA LEU A 264 5.08 0.32 -11.60
C LEU A 264 4.53 0.74 -12.96
N TYR A 265 3.39 0.20 -13.35
CA TYR A 265 2.62 0.65 -14.50
C TYR A 265 1.25 1.13 -14.04
N VAL A 266 0.81 2.29 -14.54
CA VAL A 266 -0.47 2.90 -14.20
C VAL A 266 -1.39 2.84 -15.41
N ILE A 267 -2.57 2.29 -15.22
CA ILE A 267 -3.66 2.28 -16.17
C ILE A 267 -4.59 3.42 -15.80
N LYS A 268 -4.81 4.35 -16.72
CA LYS A 268 -5.82 5.39 -16.59
C LYS A 268 -7.09 4.89 -17.25
N ALA A 269 -8.11 4.64 -16.44
CA ALA A 269 -9.35 4.04 -16.85
C ALA A 269 -10.56 4.88 -16.38
N HIS A 270 -11.61 4.93 -17.16
CA HIS A 270 -12.89 5.56 -16.82
C HIS A 270 -14.07 4.78 -17.39
#